data_50a0c91c29ab4ed33d02188491b8d17d
#
_entry.id   50a0c91c29ab4ed33d02188491b8d17d
#
_cell.length_a   1.000
_cell.length_b   1.000
_cell.length_c   1.000
_cell.angle_alpha   90.00
_cell.angle_beta   90.00
_cell.angle_gamma   90.00
#
_symmetry.space_group_name_H-M   'P 1'
#
loop_
_entity.id
_entity.type
_entity.pdbx_description
1 polymer ?
#
loop_
_entity_poly.entity_id
_entity_poly.type
_entity_poly.pdbx_seq_one_letter_code
_entity_poly.pdbx_strand_id
1 'polypeptide(L)'
;MSAIQRLSPRKIVAAVAGFTALLALVALIAKNDSVEASDPTSKTSVIILSGDGMGIQQRTAIQYALYGLEERQPMDALPYTGFLDTISLGPGAVTDSAAGATAWAIGQKTVNGYTGLGKDKKRVPTLLDIAKAEGKSTALINDHDVTNATLAAFGGPVINRDWKSVIASKEIYNDKVDILMG
;
A
#
# COMPACT_ATOMS: atom_id res chain seq x y z
N MET A 1 32.50 41.29 25.72
CA MET A 1 32.85 40.17 26.63
C MET A 1 31.55 39.65 27.23
N SER A 2 31.07 38.52 26.75
CA SER A 2 29.76 37.95 27.09
C SER A 2 29.89 37.18 28.42
N ALA A 3 29.01 37.50 29.35
CA ALA A 3 28.93 36.83 30.65
C ALA A 3 28.37 35.40 30.48
N ILE A 4 29.23 34.43 30.57
CA ILE A 4 28.81 33.01 30.68
C ILE A 4 28.21 32.83 32.06
N GLN A 5 26.89 32.76 32.14
CA GLN A 5 26.16 32.49 33.39
C GLN A 5 26.42 31.03 33.80
N ARG A 6 27.24 30.83 34.82
CA ARG A 6 27.51 29.48 35.37
C ARG A 6 26.24 28.97 36.03
N LEU A 7 25.68 27.89 35.50
CA LEU A 7 24.56 27.19 36.12
C LEU A 7 24.96 26.66 37.50
N SER A 8 24.09 26.79 38.50
CA SER A 8 24.34 26.22 39.82
C SER A 8 24.37 24.69 39.77
N PRO A 9 25.13 24.03 40.64
CA PRO A 9 25.22 22.56 40.65
C PRO A 9 23.87 21.85 40.72
N ARG A 10 22.90 22.43 41.42
CA ARG A 10 21.52 21.89 41.50
C ARG A 10 20.79 21.93 40.14
N LYS A 11 21.00 22.97 39.33
CA LYS A 11 20.41 23.08 37.99
C LYS A 11 21.07 22.11 36.99
N ILE A 12 22.36 21.84 37.15
CA ILE A 12 23.07 20.84 36.36
C ILE A 12 22.57 19.43 36.71
N VAL A 13 22.42 19.08 37.99
CA VAL A 13 21.88 17.78 38.40
C VAL A 13 20.44 17.57 37.90
N ALA A 14 19.59 18.59 38.00
CA ALA A 14 18.21 18.51 37.47
C ALA A 14 18.18 18.36 35.95
N ALA A 15 19.05 19.02 35.21
CA ALA A 15 19.15 18.88 33.75
C ALA A 15 19.65 17.50 33.33
N VAL A 16 20.64 16.93 34.04
CA VAL A 16 21.15 15.58 33.77
C VAL A 16 20.11 14.53 34.13
N ALA A 17 19.40 14.66 35.25
CA ALA A 17 18.32 13.73 35.62
C ALA A 17 17.15 13.77 34.63
N GLY A 18 16.79 14.96 34.12
CA GLY A 18 15.77 15.11 33.10
C GLY A 18 16.17 14.47 31.75
N PHE A 19 17.45 14.61 31.39
CA PHE A 19 17.97 14.03 30.14
C PHE A 19 18.05 12.49 30.18
N THR A 20 18.46 11.93 31.32
CA THR A 20 18.48 10.47 31.53
C THR A 20 17.07 9.88 31.58
N ALA A 21 16.10 10.57 32.17
CA ALA A 21 14.69 10.15 32.14
C ALA A 21 14.11 10.17 30.74
N LEU A 22 14.44 11.19 29.94
CA LEU A 22 14.01 11.28 28.55
C LEU A 22 14.62 10.18 27.68
N LEU A 23 15.91 9.87 27.87
CA LEU A 23 16.58 8.76 27.18
C LEU A 23 16.00 7.40 27.56
N ALA A 24 15.64 7.20 28.84
CA ALA A 24 14.98 5.99 29.30
C ALA A 24 13.57 5.84 28.69
N LEU A 25 12.82 6.93 28.56
CA LEU A 25 11.50 6.96 27.96
C LEU A 25 11.58 6.66 26.45
N VAL A 26 12.53 7.26 25.74
CA VAL A 26 12.78 6.98 24.31
C VAL A 26 13.20 5.52 24.11
N ALA A 27 14.04 4.97 24.98
CA ALA A 27 14.44 3.56 24.93
C ALA A 27 13.27 2.60 25.23
N LEU A 28 12.33 3.01 26.10
CA LEU A 28 11.13 2.23 26.41
C LEU A 28 10.13 2.24 25.25
N ILE A 29 9.97 3.39 24.59
CA ILE A 29 9.14 3.52 23.37
C ILE A 29 9.77 2.70 22.23
N ALA A 30 11.07 2.81 22.01
CA ALA A 30 11.78 2.04 20.99
C ALA A 30 11.76 0.52 21.25
N LYS A 31 11.60 0.08 22.50
CA LYS A 31 11.45 -1.35 22.83
C LYS A 31 10.04 -1.89 22.56
N ASN A 32 9.01 -1.03 22.56
CA ASN A 32 7.64 -1.45 22.26
C ASN A 32 7.36 -1.51 20.76
N ASP A 33 8.18 -0.85 19.93
CA ASP A 33 8.08 -0.89 18.46
C ASP A 33 9.08 -1.86 17.82
N SER A 34 9.60 -2.82 18.57
CA SER A 34 10.24 -3.97 17.93
C SER A 34 9.15 -4.74 17.19
N VAL A 35 8.93 -4.36 15.93
CA VAL A 35 8.38 -5.29 14.96
C VAL A 35 9.25 -6.53 15.07
N GLU A 36 8.73 -7.59 15.69
CA GLU A 36 9.41 -8.89 15.69
C GLU A 36 9.72 -9.18 14.22
N ALA A 37 11.01 -9.29 13.92
CA ALA A 37 11.41 -9.74 12.60
C ALA A 37 10.69 -11.06 12.37
N SER A 38 9.77 -11.10 11.42
CA SER A 38 9.01 -12.30 11.11
C SER A 38 10.00 -13.43 10.88
N ASP A 39 9.78 -14.58 11.53
CA ASP A 39 10.54 -15.79 11.30
C ASP A 39 10.72 -15.98 9.79
N PRO A 40 11.95 -15.99 9.25
CA PRO A 40 12.18 -16.16 7.82
C PRO A 40 11.64 -17.49 7.29
N THR A 41 11.24 -18.43 8.16
CA THR A 41 10.53 -19.67 7.80
C THR A 41 9.02 -19.49 7.78
N SER A 42 8.47 -18.37 8.26
CA SER A 42 7.05 -18.07 8.25
C SER A 42 6.58 -17.83 6.82
N LYS A 43 5.73 -18.72 6.31
CA LYS A 43 5.06 -18.56 5.01
C LYS A 43 3.94 -17.53 5.12
N THR A 44 4.29 -16.25 5.14
CA THR A 44 3.31 -15.18 5.15
C THR A 44 2.62 -15.08 3.80
N SER A 45 1.29 -15.15 3.80
CA SER A 45 0.46 -14.87 2.63
C SER A 45 -0.08 -13.45 2.71
N VAL A 46 -0.15 -12.76 1.59
CA VAL A 46 -0.72 -11.41 1.46
C VAL A 46 -1.95 -11.49 0.55
N ILE A 47 -3.07 -11.00 1.03
CA ILE A 47 -4.32 -10.89 0.25
C ILE A 47 -4.67 -9.40 0.16
N ILE A 48 -4.80 -8.88 -1.06
CA ILE A 48 -5.24 -7.51 -1.31
C ILE A 48 -6.66 -7.57 -1.88
N LEU A 49 -7.61 -6.99 -1.17
CA LEU A 49 -8.99 -6.82 -1.63
C LEU A 49 -9.18 -5.37 -2.05
N SER A 50 -9.36 -5.16 -3.35
CA SER A 50 -9.55 -3.82 -3.92
C SER A 50 -11.00 -3.60 -4.32
N GLY A 51 -11.64 -2.62 -3.72
CA GLY A 51 -12.94 -2.11 -4.17
C GLY A 51 -12.71 -1.00 -5.20
N ASP A 52 -12.84 -1.32 -6.49
CA ASP A 52 -12.64 -0.36 -7.56
C ASP A 52 -13.73 0.72 -7.53
N GLY A 53 -13.30 1.98 -7.50
CA GLY A 53 -14.16 3.14 -7.34
C GLY A 53 -14.87 3.24 -5.97
N MET A 54 -14.54 2.40 -5.01
CA MET A 54 -15.15 2.38 -3.70
C MET A 54 -14.58 3.49 -2.80
N GLY A 55 -15.16 4.68 -2.89
CA GLY A 55 -14.89 5.77 -1.94
C GLY A 55 -15.73 5.66 -0.66
N ILE A 56 -15.57 6.64 0.22
CA ILE A 56 -16.29 6.70 1.51
C ILE A 56 -17.80 6.69 1.31
N GLN A 57 -18.31 7.39 0.28
CA GLN A 57 -19.74 7.47 -0.01
C GLN A 57 -20.31 6.12 -0.44
N GLN A 58 -19.62 5.40 -1.32
CA GLN A 58 -20.02 4.06 -1.77
C GLN A 58 -20.02 3.08 -0.60
N ARG A 59 -18.98 3.12 0.24
CA ARG A 59 -18.91 2.31 1.46
C ARG A 59 -20.09 2.64 2.41
N THR A 60 -20.40 3.92 2.61
CA THR A 60 -21.52 4.34 3.46
C THR A 60 -22.87 3.88 2.88
N ALA A 61 -23.05 3.98 1.56
CA ALA A 61 -24.26 3.49 0.91
C ALA A 61 -24.44 1.98 1.09
N ILE A 62 -23.37 1.20 0.93
CA ILE A 62 -23.36 -0.26 1.18
C ILE A 62 -23.68 -0.55 2.66
N GLN A 63 -23.10 0.24 3.58
CA GLN A 63 -23.40 0.11 5.00
C GLN A 63 -24.91 0.19 5.26
N TYR A 64 -25.56 1.23 4.76
CA TYR A 64 -27.00 1.40 4.99
C TYR A 64 -27.87 0.38 4.25
N ALA A 65 -27.47 -0.01 3.04
CA ALA A 65 -28.25 -0.93 2.22
C ALA A 65 -28.21 -2.38 2.72
N LEU A 66 -27.07 -2.85 3.22
CA LEU A 66 -26.85 -4.26 3.57
C LEU A 66 -26.77 -4.51 5.07
N TYR A 67 -26.30 -3.55 5.85
CA TYR A 67 -26.01 -3.72 7.28
C TYR A 67 -26.88 -2.83 8.17
N GLY A 68 -27.58 -1.84 7.60
CA GLY A 68 -28.36 -0.88 8.39
C GLY A 68 -27.46 0.06 9.22
N LEU A 69 -28.04 0.59 10.30
CA LEU A 69 -27.35 1.55 11.17
C LEU A 69 -26.57 0.89 12.33
N GLU A 70 -26.98 -0.30 12.73
CA GLU A 70 -26.52 -0.95 13.95
C GLU A 70 -25.39 -1.97 13.71
N GLU A 71 -25.39 -2.63 12.57
CA GLU A 71 -24.38 -3.62 12.24
C GLU A 71 -23.17 -2.98 11.55
N ARG A 72 -22.03 -3.63 11.66
CA ARG A 72 -20.77 -3.20 11.02
C ARG A 72 -20.42 -4.06 9.84
N GLN A 73 -19.79 -3.46 8.82
CA GLN A 73 -19.21 -4.23 7.74
C GLN A 73 -18.02 -5.07 8.26
N PRO A 74 -17.77 -6.26 7.69
CA PRO A 74 -16.65 -7.10 8.12
C PRO A 74 -15.29 -6.39 8.10
N MET A 75 -15.08 -5.45 7.17
CA MET A 75 -13.85 -4.66 7.10
C MET A 75 -13.63 -3.75 8.31
N ASP A 76 -14.69 -3.38 9.04
CA ASP A 76 -14.58 -2.56 10.25
C ASP A 76 -14.01 -3.32 11.45
N ALA A 77 -13.93 -4.65 11.35
CA ALA A 77 -13.30 -5.51 12.36
C ALA A 77 -11.78 -5.63 12.16
N LEU A 78 -11.23 -5.09 11.07
CA LEU A 78 -9.79 -5.10 10.85
C LEU A 78 -9.08 -4.21 11.88
N PRO A 79 -7.92 -4.65 12.41
CA PRO A 79 -7.26 -3.97 13.52
C PRO A 79 -6.62 -2.63 13.14
N TYR A 80 -6.40 -2.40 11.86
CA TYR A 80 -5.75 -1.18 11.37
C TYR A 80 -6.58 -0.52 10.29
N THR A 81 -6.64 0.82 10.35
CA THR A 81 -7.33 1.67 9.37
C THR A 81 -6.42 2.81 8.96
N GLY A 82 -6.52 3.25 7.71
CA GLY A 82 -5.74 4.35 7.18
C GLY A 82 -6.44 5.05 6.03
N PHE A 83 -5.87 6.17 5.60
CA PHE A 83 -6.30 6.91 4.42
C PHE A 83 -5.22 6.85 3.36
N LEU A 84 -5.65 6.75 2.10
CA LEU A 84 -4.79 6.73 0.94
C LEU A 84 -5.11 7.93 0.05
N ASP A 85 -4.09 8.69 -0.34
CA ASP A 85 -4.22 9.70 -1.37
C ASP A 85 -4.19 9.04 -2.76
N THR A 86 -5.32 9.10 -3.46
CA THR A 86 -5.52 8.43 -4.75
C THR A 86 -5.29 9.34 -5.96
N ILE A 87 -4.85 10.60 -5.78
CA ILE A 87 -4.58 11.51 -6.91
C ILE A 87 -3.52 10.92 -7.85
N SER A 88 -3.84 10.80 -9.13
CA SER A 88 -2.89 10.37 -10.18
C SER A 88 -1.97 11.53 -10.61
N LEU A 89 -0.89 11.20 -11.31
CA LEU A 89 -0.02 12.19 -11.92
C LEU A 89 -0.57 12.65 -13.29
N GLY A 90 -0.34 13.91 -13.64
CA GLY A 90 -0.78 14.48 -14.91
C GLY A 90 -2.05 15.32 -14.81
N PRO A 91 -2.55 15.83 -15.93
CA PRO A 91 -3.72 16.70 -15.95
C PRO A 91 -4.98 15.89 -15.55
N GLY A 92 -5.79 16.50 -14.67
CA GLY A 92 -7.11 15.95 -14.34
C GLY A 92 -7.27 15.25 -13.02
N ALA A 93 -6.29 15.28 -12.12
CA ALA A 93 -6.34 14.90 -10.68
C ALA A 93 -7.23 13.70 -10.26
N VAL A 94 -8.29 13.34 -11.00
CA VAL A 94 -9.14 12.18 -10.73
C VAL A 94 -8.44 10.94 -11.27
N THR A 95 -8.06 10.03 -10.38
CA THR A 95 -7.39 8.79 -10.76
C THR A 95 -8.36 7.86 -11.49
N ASP A 96 -7.83 7.13 -12.49
CA ASP A 96 -8.51 5.95 -13.02
C ASP A 96 -8.02 4.67 -12.31
N SER A 97 -8.68 3.53 -12.58
CA SER A 97 -8.30 2.24 -12.00
C SER A 97 -6.87 1.82 -12.36
N ALA A 98 -6.39 2.19 -13.56
CA ALA A 98 -5.04 1.85 -14.01
C ALA A 98 -3.97 2.52 -13.13
N ALA A 99 -4.06 3.84 -12.97
CA ALA A 99 -3.10 4.59 -12.14
C ALA A 99 -3.25 4.26 -10.66
N GLY A 100 -4.48 4.11 -10.16
CA GLY A 100 -4.76 3.76 -8.77
C GLY A 100 -4.18 2.40 -8.38
N ALA A 101 -4.50 1.35 -9.15
CA ALA A 101 -3.98 0.01 -8.90
C ALA A 101 -2.46 -0.08 -9.13
N THR A 102 -1.94 0.63 -10.12
CA THR A 102 -0.49 0.70 -10.35
C THR A 102 0.24 1.28 -9.15
N ALA A 103 -0.31 2.32 -8.51
CA ALA A 103 0.31 2.89 -7.31
C ALA A 103 0.46 1.85 -6.19
N TRP A 104 -0.50 0.94 -6.03
CA TRP A 104 -0.40 -0.18 -5.08
C TRP A 104 0.59 -1.25 -5.56
N ALA A 105 0.55 -1.57 -6.86
CA ALA A 105 1.38 -2.63 -7.41
C ALA A 105 2.87 -2.32 -7.36
N ILE A 106 3.26 -1.06 -7.60
CA ILE A 106 4.68 -0.65 -7.73
C ILE A 106 5.15 0.34 -6.65
N GLY A 107 4.27 0.77 -5.74
CA GLY A 107 4.60 1.73 -4.67
C GLY A 107 4.86 3.16 -5.15
N GLN A 108 4.45 3.52 -6.38
CA GLN A 108 4.69 4.84 -6.97
C GLN A 108 3.46 5.31 -7.74
N LYS A 109 3.13 6.60 -7.60
CA LYS A 109 2.08 7.22 -8.43
C LYS A 109 2.49 7.28 -9.90
N THR A 110 1.50 7.10 -10.78
CA THR A 110 1.68 7.14 -12.23
C THR A 110 0.57 7.95 -12.91
N VAL A 111 0.54 7.93 -14.22
CA VAL A 111 -0.41 8.66 -15.08
C VAL A 111 -1.61 7.75 -15.39
N ASN A 112 -2.80 8.34 -15.50
CA ASN A 112 -4.00 7.63 -15.91
C ASN A 112 -3.78 6.82 -17.18
N GLY A 113 -4.37 5.64 -17.25
CA GLY A 113 -4.22 4.70 -18.34
C GLY A 113 -3.01 3.78 -18.27
N TYR A 114 -1.98 4.07 -17.46
CA TYR A 114 -0.79 3.23 -17.33
C TYR A 114 -1.02 2.11 -16.33
N THR A 115 -0.66 0.88 -16.70
CA THR A 115 -0.68 -0.28 -15.82
C THR A 115 0.74 -0.78 -15.57
N GLY A 116 1.12 -0.99 -14.32
CA GLY A 116 2.42 -1.53 -13.92
C GLY A 116 3.66 -0.75 -14.39
N LEU A 117 3.49 0.51 -14.75
CA LEU A 117 4.55 1.39 -15.25
C LEU A 117 4.64 2.68 -14.44
N GLY A 118 5.85 3.14 -14.20
CA GLY A 118 6.12 4.47 -13.66
C GLY A 118 5.70 5.59 -14.64
N LYS A 119 5.69 6.82 -14.15
CA LYS A 119 5.36 8.01 -14.96
C LYS A 119 6.25 8.20 -16.19
N ASP A 120 7.46 7.68 -16.14
CA ASP A 120 8.46 7.70 -17.21
C ASP A 120 8.29 6.54 -18.21
N LYS A 121 7.17 5.80 -18.13
CA LYS A 121 6.84 4.61 -18.93
C LYS A 121 7.77 3.42 -18.70
N LYS A 122 8.63 3.48 -17.71
CA LYS A 122 9.49 2.37 -17.36
C LYS A 122 8.77 1.38 -16.47
N ARG A 123 9.11 0.11 -16.67
CA ARG A 123 8.65 -0.95 -15.80
C ARG A 123 9.30 -0.84 -14.44
N VAL A 124 8.51 -0.96 -13.40
CA VAL A 124 8.93 -1.09 -12.02
C VAL A 124 8.49 -2.48 -11.54
N PRO A 125 9.29 -3.19 -10.74
CA PRO A 125 8.87 -4.46 -10.15
C PRO A 125 7.57 -4.28 -9.38
N THR A 126 6.58 -5.13 -9.66
CA THR A 126 5.31 -5.15 -8.94
C THR A 126 5.39 -6.04 -7.70
N LEU A 127 4.40 -5.97 -6.82
CA LEU A 127 4.28 -6.90 -5.70
C LEU A 127 4.25 -8.36 -6.17
N LEU A 128 3.67 -8.66 -7.35
CA LEU A 128 3.75 -10.00 -7.94
C LEU A 128 5.18 -10.39 -8.30
N ASP A 129 5.94 -9.47 -8.90
CA ASP A 129 7.35 -9.73 -9.23
C ASP A 129 8.15 -10.07 -7.97
N ILE A 130 7.91 -9.34 -6.89
CA ILE A 130 8.57 -9.56 -5.59
C ILE A 130 8.13 -10.91 -5.01
N ALA A 131 6.84 -11.21 -4.99
CA ALA A 131 6.32 -12.47 -4.48
C ALA A 131 6.89 -13.68 -5.23
N LYS A 132 6.98 -13.61 -6.56
CA LYS A 132 7.59 -14.68 -7.38
C LYS A 132 9.09 -14.83 -7.12
N ALA A 133 9.82 -13.74 -6.98
CA ALA A 133 11.25 -13.77 -6.63
C ALA A 133 11.49 -14.45 -5.27
N GLU A 134 10.50 -14.37 -4.35
CA GLU A 134 10.50 -15.02 -3.05
C GLU A 134 9.94 -16.46 -3.08
N GLY A 135 9.70 -17.02 -4.27
CA GLY A 135 9.16 -18.37 -4.44
C GLY A 135 7.70 -18.55 -3.99
N LYS A 136 6.94 -17.46 -3.91
CA LYS A 136 5.52 -17.50 -3.53
C LYS A 136 4.64 -17.76 -4.75
N SER A 137 3.52 -18.43 -4.52
CA SER A 137 2.43 -18.51 -5.51
C SER A 137 1.67 -17.20 -5.58
N THR A 138 1.18 -16.85 -6.77
CA THR A 138 0.51 -15.58 -7.06
C THR A 138 -0.84 -15.81 -7.72
N ALA A 139 -1.81 -14.97 -7.39
CA ALA A 139 -3.14 -15.01 -7.98
C ALA A 139 -3.65 -13.61 -8.30
N LEU A 140 -4.31 -13.47 -9.44
CA LEU A 140 -5.10 -12.31 -9.82
C LEU A 140 -6.54 -12.78 -10.04
N ILE A 141 -7.47 -12.24 -9.26
CA ILE A 141 -8.89 -12.64 -9.30
C ILE A 141 -9.73 -11.37 -9.38
N ASN A 142 -10.70 -11.36 -10.28
CA ASN A 142 -11.58 -10.22 -10.51
C ASN A 142 -13.01 -10.72 -10.77
N ASP A 143 -13.99 -9.90 -10.52
CA ASP A 143 -15.39 -10.09 -10.91
C ASP A 143 -15.73 -9.49 -12.29
N HIS A 144 -14.72 -9.05 -13.01
CA HIS A 144 -14.76 -8.47 -14.36
C HIS A 144 -13.82 -9.26 -15.29
N ASP A 145 -13.54 -8.77 -16.51
CA ASP A 145 -12.60 -9.45 -17.41
C ASP A 145 -11.15 -9.43 -16.85
N VAL A 146 -10.40 -10.49 -17.13
CA VAL A 146 -9.03 -10.67 -16.63
C VAL A 146 -8.08 -9.55 -17.06
N THR A 147 -8.36 -8.87 -18.18
CA THR A 147 -7.56 -7.77 -18.71
C THR A 147 -7.94 -6.41 -18.11
N ASN A 148 -8.80 -6.40 -17.08
CA ASN A 148 -9.16 -5.16 -16.40
C ASN A 148 -7.93 -4.47 -15.82
N ALA A 149 -7.95 -3.15 -15.85
CA ALA A 149 -6.80 -2.33 -15.48
C ALA A 149 -6.28 -2.60 -14.05
N THR A 150 -7.16 -2.95 -13.11
CA THR A 150 -6.79 -3.27 -11.74
C THR A 150 -5.89 -4.50 -11.67
N LEU A 151 -6.20 -5.57 -12.39
CA LEU A 151 -5.35 -6.76 -12.52
C LEU A 151 -4.10 -6.46 -13.34
N ALA A 152 -4.29 -5.80 -14.49
CA ALA A 152 -3.20 -5.45 -15.40
C ALA A 152 -2.10 -4.62 -14.74
N ALA A 153 -2.42 -3.84 -13.72
CA ALA A 153 -1.45 -3.08 -12.95
C ALA A 153 -0.40 -3.98 -12.27
N PHE A 154 -0.77 -5.21 -11.92
CA PHE A 154 0.12 -6.19 -11.30
C PHE A 154 0.78 -7.12 -12.33
N GLY A 155 0.04 -7.60 -13.34
CA GLY A 155 0.48 -8.63 -14.28
C GLY A 155 0.76 -8.15 -15.70
N GLY A 156 0.05 -7.12 -16.19
CA GLY A 156 0.02 -6.69 -17.58
C GLY A 156 0.49 -5.25 -17.83
N PRO A 157 1.78 -4.91 -17.64
CA PRO A 157 2.27 -3.53 -17.76
C PRO A 157 2.17 -2.99 -19.18
N VAL A 158 1.33 -1.94 -19.38
CA VAL A 158 1.15 -1.22 -20.65
C VAL A 158 0.96 0.28 -20.42
N ILE A 159 1.16 1.09 -21.47
CA ILE A 159 0.92 2.55 -21.43
C ILE A 159 -0.52 2.93 -21.75
N ASN A 160 -1.34 1.97 -22.10
CA ASN A 160 -2.77 2.19 -22.37
C ASN A 160 -3.56 0.95 -21.92
N ARG A 161 -4.41 1.13 -20.92
CA ARG A 161 -5.27 0.08 -20.35
C ARG A 161 -6.22 -0.58 -21.35
N ASP A 162 -6.48 0.05 -22.48
CA ASP A 162 -7.36 -0.51 -23.53
C ASP A 162 -6.65 -1.51 -24.45
N TRP A 163 -5.35 -1.71 -24.29
CA TRP A 163 -4.59 -2.71 -25.03
C TRP A 163 -4.80 -4.12 -24.46
N LYS A 164 -6.06 -4.54 -24.40
CA LYS A 164 -6.48 -5.78 -23.74
C LYS A 164 -5.77 -7.02 -24.24
N SER A 165 -5.58 -7.17 -25.54
CA SER A 165 -4.86 -8.32 -26.12
C SER A 165 -3.39 -8.38 -25.66
N VAL A 166 -2.75 -7.21 -25.51
CA VAL A 166 -1.37 -7.12 -25.02
C VAL A 166 -1.32 -7.45 -23.53
N ILE A 167 -2.29 -6.97 -22.75
CA ILE A 167 -2.43 -7.28 -21.33
C ILE A 167 -2.59 -8.78 -21.14
N ALA A 168 -3.57 -9.39 -21.80
CA ALA A 168 -3.82 -10.83 -21.73
C ALA A 168 -2.55 -11.66 -22.06
N SER A 169 -1.86 -11.29 -23.13
CA SER A 169 -0.60 -11.94 -23.49
C SER A 169 0.45 -11.84 -22.39
N LYS A 170 0.57 -10.67 -21.76
CA LYS A 170 1.54 -10.48 -20.67
C LYS A 170 1.18 -11.25 -19.42
N GLU A 171 -0.09 -11.31 -19.06
CA GLU A 171 -0.57 -12.03 -17.87
C GLU A 171 -0.39 -13.55 -18.02
N ILE A 172 -0.65 -14.08 -19.23
CA ILE A 172 -0.56 -15.52 -19.49
C ILE A 172 0.88 -16.00 -19.70
N TYR A 173 1.71 -15.24 -20.40
CA TYR A 173 3.04 -15.72 -20.82
C TYR A 173 4.20 -15.21 -19.98
N ASN A 174 3.97 -14.40 -18.96
CA ASN A 174 5.06 -13.84 -18.14
C ASN A 174 5.48 -14.71 -16.94
N ASP A 175 4.91 -15.89 -16.76
CA ASP A 175 5.15 -16.81 -15.62
C ASP A 175 5.02 -16.16 -14.22
N LYS A 176 4.26 -15.06 -14.13
CA LYS A 176 4.12 -14.30 -12.89
C LYS A 176 2.81 -14.54 -12.17
N VAL A 177 1.83 -15.04 -12.87
CA VAL A 177 0.49 -15.29 -12.37
C VAL A 177 0.23 -16.79 -12.42
N ASP A 178 0.15 -17.42 -11.26
CA ASP A 178 -0.15 -18.87 -11.20
C ASP A 178 -1.64 -19.13 -11.33
N ILE A 179 -2.48 -18.21 -10.87
CA ILE A 179 -3.94 -18.29 -10.98
C ILE A 179 -4.46 -16.96 -11.52
N LEU A 180 -5.17 -17.02 -12.63
CA LEU A 180 -5.83 -15.89 -13.28
C LEU A 180 -7.32 -16.22 -13.45
N MET A 181 -8.19 -15.42 -12.83
CA MET A 181 -9.65 -15.60 -12.85
C MET A 181 -10.36 -14.26 -13.04
N GLY A 182 -11.41 -14.25 -13.90
CA GLY A 182 -12.25 -13.09 -14.17
C GLY A 182 -13.31 -13.37 -15.22
#